data_52f65eb3754cdede7720a3b90e1276a2
#
_entry.id   52f65eb3754cdede7720a3b90e1276a2
#
_cell.length_a   1.000
_cell.length_b   1.000
_cell.length_c   1.000
_cell.angle_alpha   90.00
_cell.angle_beta   90.00
_cell.angle_gamma   90.00
#
_symmetry.space_group_name_H-M   'P 1'
#
loop_
_entity.id
_entity.type
_entity.pdbx_description
1 polymer ?
#
loop_
_entity_poly.entity_id
_entity_poly.type
_entity_poly.pdbx_seq_one_letter_code
_entity_poly.pdbx_strand_id
1 'polypeptide(L)'
;MFILIFVSLKFTSGKEVDTQTKEVADGKESKMKKAEENQKLVRHLVIFKFNDASSDEDVARLNASFNRLATAIPVVKDFEWGLNDSPENFHQDFTHCYLLTFDSEEDRDSVYTPHPQHQAFVASLQTHVEKVFVVDYWTNPSSK
;
A
#
# COMPACT_ATOMS: atom_id res chain seq x y z
N MET A 1 -48.51 63.90 -17.05
CA MET A 1 -47.81 63.80 -15.78
C MET A 1 -47.59 62.30 -15.54
N PHE A 2 -46.42 61.77 -16.02
CA PHE A 2 -46.09 60.34 -15.91
C PHE A 2 -45.24 60.16 -14.65
N ILE A 3 -45.71 59.30 -13.77
CA ILE A 3 -44.98 58.92 -12.55
C ILE A 3 -44.16 57.66 -12.89
N LEU A 4 -42.84 57.82 -12.89
CA LEU A 4 -41.90 56.68 -13.00
C LEU A 4 -41.70 56.08 -11.61
N ILE A 5 -42.13 54.82 -11.46
CA ILE A 5 -41.89 54.00 -10.26
C ILE A 5 -40.56 53.28 -10.50
N PHE A 6 -39.52 53.67 -9.76
CA PHE A 6 -38.24 52.92 -9.67
C PHE A 6 -38.45 51.71 -8.75
N VAL A 7 -38.45 50.51 -9.30
CA VAL A 7 -38.34 49.28 -8.52
C VAL A 7 -36.85 48.99 -8.32
N SER A 8 -36.35 49.20 -7.10
CA SER A 8 -35.01 48.87 -6.70
C SER A 8 -34.92 47.36 -6.41
N LEU A 9 -34.35 46.61 -7.34
CA LEU A 9 -34.05 45.18 -7.15
C LEU A 9 -32.77 45.08 -6.32
N LYS A 10 -32.88 44.71 -5.04
CA LYS A 10 -31.73 44.39 -4.20
C LYS A 10 -31.22 42.98 -4.56
N PHE A 11 -30.06 42.94 -5.18
CA PHE A 11 -29.31 41.70 -5.43
C PHE A 11 -28.67 41.29 -4.10
N THR A 12 -29.20 40.31 -3.42
CA THR A 12 -28.51 39.68 -2.29
C THR A 12 -27.51 38.69 -2.83
N SER A 13 -26.24 39.04 -2.61
CA SER A 13 -25.03 38.26 -3.00
C SER A 13 -25.04 36.87 -2.36
N GLY A 14 -24.94 35.87 -3.22
CA GLY A 14 -24.87 34.47 -2.82
C GLY A 14 -23.55 34.12 -2.08
N LYS A 15 -23.65 34.04 -0.76
CA LYS A 15 -22.59 33.52 0.11
C LYS A 15 -23.01 32.26 0.89
N GLU A 16 -24.23 31.77 0.73
CA GLU A 16 -24.73 30.61 1.49
C GLU A 16 -24.55 29.24 0.80
N VAL A 17 -24.23 29.19 -0.49
CA VAL A 17 -24.12 27.91 -1.24
C VAL A 17 -22.74 27.25 -1.06
N ASP A 18 -21.70 28.00 -0.71
CA ASP A 18 -20.33 27.49 -0.66
C ASP A 18 -19.97 26.81 0.69
N THR A 19 -20.69 27.12 1.76
CA THR A 19 -20.42 26.56 3.10
C THR A 19 -21.00 25.16 3.26
N GLN A 20 -22.18 24.88 2.74
CA GLN A 20 -22.81 23.56 2.84
C GLN A 20 -22.12 22.49 1.99
N THR A 21 -21.64 22.87 0.81
CA THR A 21 -20.88 21.95 -0.07
C THR A 21 -19.52 21.58 0.52
N LYS A 22 -18.89 22.49 1.23
CA LYS A 22 -17.60 22.27 1.89
C LYS A 22 -17.73 21.36 3.13
N GLU A 23 -18.76 21.55 3.95
CA GLU A 23 -19.01 20.70 5.13
C GLU A 23 -19.38 19.27 4.76
N VAL A 24 -20.14 19.06 3.67
CA VAL A 24 -20.50 17.72 3.19
C VAL A 24 -19.30 17.01 2.57
N ALA A 25 -18.41 17.73 1.87
CA ALA A 25 -17.18 17.18 1.32
C ALA A 25 -16.19 16.79 2.43
N ASP A 26 -16.00 17.64 3.42
CA ASP A 26 -15.09 17.42 4.56
C ASP A 26 -15.60 16.28 5.46
N GLY A 27 -16.90 16.17 5.69
CA GLY A 27 -17.52 15.07 6.43
C GLY A 27 -17.41 13.71 5.71
N LYS A 28 -17.45 13.72 4.38
CA LYS A 28 -17.29 12.50 3.57
C LYS A 28 -15.83 12.04 3.52
N GLU A 29 -14.91 12.97 3.39
CA GLU A 29 -13.46 12.69 3.41
C GLU A 29 -13.00 12.20 4.78
N SER A 30 -13.50 12.78 5.86
CA SER A 30 -13.25 12.34 7.24
C SER A 30 -13.81 10.94 7.51
N LYS A 31 -15.01 10.60 7.01
CA LYS A 31 -15.60 9.25 7.12
C LYS A 31 -14.84 8.23 6.28
N MET A 32 -14.34 8.60 5.10
CA MET A 32 -13.51 7.72 4.26
C MET A 32 -12.16 7.44 4.92
N LYS A 33 -11.46 8.45 5.42
CA LYS A 33 -10.21 8.28 6.19
C LYS A 33 -10.39 7.40 7.42
N LYS A 34 -11.49 7.56 8.16
CA LYS A 34 -11.80 6.72 9.33
C LYS A 34 -12.19 5.28 8.96
N ALA A 35 -12.77 5.06 7.77
CA ALA A 35 -13.07 3.72 7.27
C ALA A 35 -11.78 3.01 6.80
N GLU A 36 -10.85 3.71 6.16
CA GLU A 36 -9.54 3.20 5.78
C GLU A 36 -8.67 2.88 7.00
N GLU A 37 -8.73 3.72 8.04
CA GLU A 37 -7.98 3.52 9.30
C GLU A 37 -8.44 2.29 10.09
N ASN A 38 -9.66 1.78 9.85
CA ASN A 38 -10.23 0.63 10.56
C ASN A 38 -10.31 -0.64 9.70
N GLN A 39 -9.81 -0.63 8.48
CA GLN A 39 -9.81 -1.80 7.60
C GLN A 39 -8.68 -2.75 8.00
N LYS A 40 -9.03 -4.02 8.31
CA LYS A 40 -8.04 -5.08 8.46
C LYS A 40 -7.43 -5.41 7.11
N LEU A 41 -6.11 -5.50 7.06
CA LEU A 41 -5.34 -5.80 5.86
C LEU A 41 -4.50 -7.06 6.10
N VAL A 42 -4.27 -7.82 5.07
CA VAL A 42 -3.34 -8.95 5.08
C VAL A 42 -1.93 -8.43 4.79
N ARG A 43 -0.99 -8.76 5.65
CA ARG A 43 0.43 -8.50 5.47
C ARG A 43 1.14 -9.79 5.13
N HIS A 44 1.93 -9.75 4.08
CA HIS A 44 2.79 -10.84 3.62
C HIS A 44 4.24 -10.36 3.75
N LEU A 45 4.87 -10.78 4.84
CA LEU A 45 6.28 -10.46 5.14
C LEU A 45 7.16 -11.58 4.61
N VAL A 46 8.07 -11.26 3.72
CA VAL A 46 9.06 -12.18 3.17
C VAL A 46 10.46 -11.68 3.52
N ILE A 47 11.29 -12.55 4.09
CA ILE A 47 12.62 -12.16 4.51
C ILE A 47 13.62 -13.14 3.88
N PHE A 48 14.67 -12.59 3.25
CA PHE A 48 15.72 -13.38 2.58
C PHE A 48 17.07 -13.24 3.25
N LYS A 49 17.82 -14.35 3.22
CA LYS A 49 19.27 -14.36 3.19
C LYS A 49 19.72 -14.82 1.81
N PHE A 50 20.41 -13.97 1.09
CA PHE A 50 21.06 -14.36 -0.16
C PHE A 50 22.32 -15.20 0.15
N ASN A 51 22.67 -16.10 -0.75
CA ASN A 51 23.88 -16.90 -0.59
C ASN A 51 25.13 -16.11 -0.97
N ASP A 52 26.29 -16.55 -0.47
CA ASP A 52 27.57 -15.86 -0.66
C ASP A 52 28.08 -15.89 -2.12
N ALA A 53 27.49 -16.74 -2.98
CA ALA A 53 27.83 -16.81 -4.40
C ALA A 53 27.06 -15.77 -5.24
N SER A 54 26.03 -15.13 -4.68
CA SER A 54 25.27 -14.07 -5.36
C SER A 54 26.04 -12.75 -5.30
N SER A 55 26.31 -12.16 -6.45
CA SER A 55 26.92 -10.84 -6.52
C SER A 55 25.95 -9.74 -6.08
N ASP A 56 26.48 -8.56 -5.75
CA ASP A 56 25.67 -7.38 -5.44
C ASP A 56 24.76 -7.00 -6.62
N GLU A 57 25.21 -7.21 -7.87
CA GLU A 57 24.42 -6.98 -9.08
C GLU A 57 23.28 -7.98 -9.20
N ASP A 58 23.48 -9.24 -8.81
CA ASP A 58 22.41 -10.25 -8.79
C ASP A 58 21.34 -9.87 -7.78
N VAL A 59 21.74 -9.50 -6.56
CA VAL A 59 20.82 -9.07 -5.50
C VAL A 59 20.06 -7.81 -5.92
N ALA A 60 20.75 -6.81 -6.48
CA ALA A 60 20.10 -5.59 -6.98
C ALA A 60 19.09 -5.88 -8.08
N ARG A 61 19.39 -6.80 -9.00
CA ARG A 61 18.46 -7.25 -10.06
C ARG A 61 17.25 -7.94 -9.49
N LEU A 62 17.40 -8.79 -8.48
CA LEU A 62 16.30 -9.47 -7.81
C LEU A 62 15.42 -8.48 -7.03
N ASN A 63 16.00 -7.52 -6.32
CA ASN A 63 15.27 -6.45 -5.65
C ASN A 63 14.43 -5.63 -6.65
N ALA A 64 15.04 -5.23 -7.78
CA ALA A 64 14.33 -4.51 -8.83
C ALA A 64 13.22 -5.37 -9.48
N SER A 65 13.43 -6.69 -9.58
CA SER A 65 12.42 -7.61 -10.09
C SER A 65 11.23 -7.75 -9.15
N PHE A 66 11.48 -7.83 -7.84
CA PHE A 66 10.42 -7.89 -6.83
C PHE A 66 9.59 -6.60 -6.83
N ASN A 67 10.23 -5.45 -6.89
CA ASN A 67 9.53 -4.16 -6.98
C ASN A 67 8.63 -4.08 -8.23
N ARG A 68 9.14 -4.49 -9.40
CA ARG A 68 8.33 -4.54 -10.63
C ARG A 68 7.14 -5.47 -10.51
N LEU A 69 7.34 -6.66 -9.94
CA LEU A 69 6.29 -7.64 -9.69
C LEU A 69 5.19 -7.05 -8.79
N ALA A 70 5.57 -6.48 -7.66
CA ALA A 70 4.63 -5.88 -6.72
C ALA A 70 3.81 -4.75 -7.35
N THR A 71 4.43 -3.94 -8.20
CA THR A 71 3.74 -2.85 -8.93
C THR A 71 2.83 -3.37 -10.05
N ALA A 72 3.18 -4.51 -10.67
CA ALA A 72 2.47 -5.03 -11.84
C ALA A 72 1.23 -5.86 -11.49
N ILE A 73 1.13 -6.39 -10.27
CA ILE A 73 -0.01 -7.22 -9.85
C ILE A 73 -1.02 -6.34 -9.09
N PRO A 74 -2.20 -6.06 -9.67
CA PRO A 74 -3.13 -5.06 -9.16
C PRO A 74 -3.68 -5.29 -7.75
N VAL A 75 -3.68 -6.54 -7.26
CA VAL A 75 -4.14 -6.87 -5.91
C VAL A 75 -3.11 -6.54 -4.82
N VAL A 76 -1.87 -6.24 -5.19
CA VAL A 76 -0.87 -5.72 -4.26
C VAL A 76 -1.16 -4.24 -4.01
N LYS A 77 -1.67 -3.92 -2.83
CA LYS A 77 -2.04 -2.55 -2.45
C LYS A 77 -0.83 -1.70 -2.10
N ASP A 78 0.13 -2.32 -1.45
CA ASP A 78 1.33 -1.63 -0.98
C ASP A 78 2.50 -2.61 -0.92
N PHE A 79 3.69 -2.08 -1.16
CA PHE A 79 4.94 -2.82 -1.13
C PHE A 79 6.05 -1.94 -0.59
N GLU A 80 6.72 -2.42 0.44
CA GLU A 80 7.94 -1.81 0.96
C GLU A 80 9.03 -2.86 1.15
N TRP A 81 10.27 -2.44 1.12
CA TRP A 81 11.40 -3.31 1.42
C TRP A 81 12.56 -2.54 2.05
N GLY A 82 13.41 -3.25 2.74
CA GLY A 82 14.60 -2.67 3.34
C GLY A 82 15.62 -3.73 3.75
N LEU A 83 16.80 -3.25 4.11
CA LEU A 83 17.82 -4.09 4.70
C LEU A 83 17.61 -4.22 6.20
N ASN A 84 17.94 -5.39 6.73
CA ASN A 84 17.93 -5.58 8.17
C ASN A 84 19.04 -4.75 8.81
N ASP A 85 18.65 -3.93 9.79
CA ASP A 85 19.52 -3.00 10.55
C ASP A 85 19.38 -3.24 12.07
N SER A 86 18.91 -4.42 12.47
CA SER A 86 18.71 -4.72 13.89
C SER A 86 20.02 -4.90 14.65
N PRO A 87 20.26 -4.15 15.73
CA PRO A 87 21.43 -4.31 16.59
C PRO A 87 21.33 -5.49 17.58
N GLU A 88 20.15 -6.13 17.66
CA GLU A 88 19.87 -7.12 18.74
C GLU A 88 20.42 -8.52 18.47
N ASN A 89 20.99 -8.77 17.31
CA ASN A 89 21.60 -10.06 16.91
C ASN A 89 20.60 -11.27 16.97
N PHE A 90 19.32 -11.02 16.76
CA PHE A 90 18.30 -12.06 16.63
C PHE A 90 17.88 -12.32 15.17
N HIS A 91 18.52 -11.66 14.24
CA HIS A 91 18.16 -11.68 12.81
C HIS A 91 18.49 -12.97 12.07
N GLN A 92 19.22 -13.92 12.68
CA GLN A 92 19.57 -15.24 12.12
C GLN A 92 20.19 -15.16 10.70
N ASP A 93 20.97 -14.10 10.45
CA ASP A 93 21.62 -13.74 9.18
C ASP A 93 20.66 -13.32 8.05
N PHE A 94 19.38 -13.13 8.31
CA PHE A 94 18.47 -12.54 7.35
C PHE A 94 18.84 -11.08 7.09
N THR A 95 18.87 -10.69 5.83
CA THR A 95 19.41 -9.40 5.40
C THR A 95 18.41 -8.50 4.69
N HIS A 96 17.42 -9.07 4.02
CA HIS A 96 16.48 -8.33 3.18
C HIS A 96 15.04 -8.63 3.61
N CYS A 97 14.27 -7.59 3.90
CA CYS A 97 12.88 -7.66 4.33
C CYS A 97 11.98 -7.04 3.27
N TYR A 98 10.88 -7.72 2.93
CA TYR A 98 9.88 -7.28 1.95
C TYR A 98 8.50 -7.44 2.55
N LEU A 99 7.70 -6.38 2.52
CA LEU A 99 6.34 -6.40 3.05
C LEU A 99 5.35 -6.04 1.96
N LEU A 100 4.45 -6.96 1.65
CA LEU A 100 3.34 -6.73 0.76
C LEU A 100 2.04 -6.60 1.55
N THR A 101 1.13 -5.82 1.03
CA THR A 101 -0.19 -5.60 1.62
C THR A 101 -1.28 -6.00 0.63
N PHE A 102 -2.29 -6.72 1.14
CA PHE A 102 -3.47 -7.12 0.38
C PHE A 102 -4.75 -6.75 1.15
N ASP A 103 -5.86 -6.61 0.43
CA ASP A 103 -7.17 -6.42 1.04
C ASP A 103 -7.71 -7.71 1.67
N SER A 104 -7.33 -8.86 1.12
CA SER A 104 -7.85 -10.17 1.53
C SER A 104 -6.83 -11.30 1.35
N GLU A 105 -7.10 -12.43 2.01
CA GLU A 105 -6.39 -13.69 1.74
C GLU A 105 -6.66 -14.21 0.33
N GLU A 106 -7.86 -13.97 -0.21
CA GLU A 106 -8.22 -14.33 -1.58
C GLU A 106 -7.30 -13.65 -2.61
N ASP A 107 -7.01 -12.35 -2.42
CA ASP A 107 -6.08 -11.60 -3.27
C ASP A 107 -4.67 -12.19 -3.22
N ARG A 108 -4.19 -12.55 -2.02
CA ARG A 108 -2.90 -13.19 -1.85
C ARG A 108 -2.86 -14.60 -2.44
N ASP A 109 -3.83 -15.45 -2.09
CA ASP A 109 -3.75 -16.90 -2.34
C ASP A 109 -4.22 -17.27 -3.75
N SER A 110 -5.30 -16.62 -4.24
CA SER A 110 -5.93 -16.97 -5.50
C SER A 110 -5.48 -16.12 -6.69
N VAL A 111 -4.92 -14.91 -6.43
CA VAL A 111 -4.49 -13.99 -7.48
C VAL A 111 -2.96 -13.80 -7.47
N TYR A 112 -2.37 -13.36 -6.37
CA TYR A 112 -0.94 -13.06 -6.29
C TYR A 112 -0.08 -14.32 -6.36
N THR A 113 -0.33 -15.30 -5.49
CA THR A 113 0.52 -16.51 -5.37
C THR A 113 0.61 -17.30 -6.68
N PRO A 114 -0.49 -17.58 -7.41
CA PRO A 114 -0.42 -18.29 -8.69
C PRO A 114 -0.06 -17.39 -9.88
N HIS A 115 0.10 -16.07 -9.69
CA HIS A 115 0.37 -15.15 -10.79
C HIS A 115 1.64 -15.52 -11.55
N PRO A 116 1.65 -15.56 -12.90
CA PRO A 116 2.82 -15.98 -13.68
C PRO A 116 4.09 -15.18 -13.38
N GLN A 117 3.97 -13.88 -13.13
CA GLN A 117 5.12 -13.06 -12.77
C GLN A 117 5.67 -13.41 -11.38
N HIS A 118 4.79 -13.74 -10.40
CA HIS A 118 5.23 -14.22 -9.09
C HIS A 118 5.95 -15.56 -9.21
N GLN A 119 5.41 -16.49 -9.97
CA GLN A 119 6.05 -17.81 -10.20
C GLN A 119 7.41 -17.67 -10.89
N ALA A 120 7.52 -16.78 -11.88
CA ALA A 120 8.80 -16.49 -12.54
C ALA A 120 9.82 -15.87 -11.58
N PHE A 121 9.38 -14.97 -10.71
CA PHE A 121 10.22 -14.39 -9.68
C PHE A 121 10.72 -15.45 -8.68
N VAL A 122 9.82 -16.28 -8.14
CA VAL A 122 10.17 -17.38 -7.23
C VAL A 122 11.18 -18.33 -7.88
N ALA A 123 11.00 -18.68 -9.16
CA ALA A 123 11.95 -19.49 -9.88
C ALA A 123 13.35 -18.83 -10.00
N SER A 124 13.40 -17.52 -10.14
CA SER A 124 14.67 -16.76 -10.21
C SER A 124 15.44 -16.69 -8.88
N LEU A 125 14.76 -16.97 -7.76
CA LEU A 125 15.40 -16.96 -6.42
C LEU A 125 16.20 -18.24 -6.13
N GLN A 126 15.89 -19.37 -6.79
CA GLN A 126 16.40 -20.70 -6.42
C GLN A 126 17.93 -20.81 -6.35
N THR A 127 18.65 -20.07 -7.17
CA THR A 127 20.12 -20.09 -7.20
C THR A 127 20.77 -19.01 -6.35
N HIS A 128 19.97 -18.09 -5.79
CA HIS A 128 20.48 -16.91 -5.10
C HIS A 128 20.08 -16.84 -3.61
N VAL A 129 18.98 -17.46 -3.21
CA VAL A 129 18.50 -17.40 -1.82
C VAL A 129 18.95 -18.63 -1.05
N GLU A 130 19.65 -18.42 0.06
CA GLU A 130 20.05 -19.46 1.02
C GLU A 130 18.92 -19.79 2.00
N LYS A 131 18.28 -18.74 2.55
CA LYS A 131 17.18 -18.88 3.51
C LYS A 131 16.02 -17.95 3.13
N VAL A 132 14.83 -18.46 3.34
CA VAL A 132 13.59 -17.66 3.23
C VAL A 132 12.75 -17.86 4.49
N PHE A 133 12.16 -16.78 4.97
CA PHE A 133 11.18 -16.81 6.05
C PHE A 133 9.97 -15.99 5.61
N VAL A 134 8.78 -16.57 5.79
CA VAL A 134 7.52 -15.93 5.39
C VAL A 134 6.59 -15.91 6.60
N VAL A 135 5.98 -14.75 6.83
CA VAL A 135 4.93 -14.57 7.84
C VAL A 135 3.76 -13.82 7.21
N ASP A 136 2.58 -14.39 7.38
CA ASP A 136 1.32 -13.75 7.00
C ASP A 136 0.51 -13.44 8.24
N TYR A 137 -0.08 -12.25 8.27
CA TYR A 137 -0.94 -11.86 9.38
C TYR A 137 -1.97 -10.80 8.97
N TRP A 138 -3.10 -10.80 9.66
CA TRP A 138 -4.06 -9.72 9.60
C TRP A 138 -3.64 -8.57 10.50
N THR A 139 -3.72 -7.34 10.01
CA THR A 139 -3.49 -6.17 10.85
C THR A 139 -4.53 -6.12 11.96
N ASN A 140 -4.09 -5.78 13.17
CA ASN A 140 -4.97 -5.42 14.26
C ASN A 140 -4.93 -3.89 14.39
N PRO A 141 -6.01 -3.17 13.97
CA PRO A 141 -6.06 -1.74 14.16
C PRO A 141 -5.88 -1.43 15.64
N SER A 142 -4.83 -0.68 15.98
CA SER A 142 -4.67 -0.23 17.35
C SER A 142 -5.78 0.78 17.65
N SER A 143 -6.62 0.48 18.64
CA SER A 143 -7.48 1.50 19.26
C SER A 143 -6.56 2.53 19.93
N LYS A 144 -6.37 3.66 19.30
CA LYS A 144 -5.79 4.84 19.93
C LYS A 144 -6.88 5.58 20.69
#